data_4c993e78544fdbca50f4973f60e05e51
#
_entry.id   4c993e78544fdbca50f4973f60e05e51
#
_cell.length_a   1.000
_cell.length_b   1.000
_cell.length_c   1.000
_cell.angle_alpha   90.00
_cell.angle_beta   90.00
_cell.angle_gamma   90.00
#
_symmetry.space_group_name_H-M   'P 1'
#
loop_
_entity.id
_entity.type
_entity.pdbx_description
1 polymer ?
#
loop_
_entity_poly.entity_id
_entity_poly.type
_entity_poly.pdbx_seq_one_letter_code
_entity_poly.pdbx_strand_id
1 'polypeptide(L)'
;MMNMKKAIACLIALVLFPAAASASNPEEIAAYLGERIGEWRGSETVDAGIRVRLPVYAAPSRDAYRGANGKAEVSLKEPFEVWGTMADISGSGETWLLIEYSTHAGENRVGFVEKSALEPFASIDIGEIDSVSLTMTVERNAAVTDDPHGSMRKITTINKGSEVSIVRRLDDTWAYISTEIDGKAAYELMKLTDLRMPEETKSEAFMQRLAGVWLFAGGGGTEGGMIFGADGSYVGCDALDEENVPTTLVTPTQSGSYEVIENPVGSEREKLCGRYELIRRFADGTICRNGIAFYEENRIHIASGESGAFYIRGTKDHVQEKP
;
A
#
# COMPACT_ATOMS: atom_id res chain seq x y z
N MET A 1 -58.92 -33.91 31.94
CA MET A 1 -58.62 -32.45 31.95
C MET A 1 -57.11 -32.31 31.82
N MET A 2 -56.62 -31.99 30.65
CA MET A 2 -55.18 -31.99 30.31
C MET A 2 -54.77 -30.54 30.06
N ASN A 3 -53.97 -30.02 30.95
CA ASN A 3 -53.41 -28.65 30.86
C ASN A 3 -52.30 -28.61 29.87
N MET A 4 -52.55 -27.99 28.74
CA MET A 4 -51.56 -27.72 27.69
C MET A 4 -50.82 -26.42 28.02
N LYS A 5 -49.59 -26.50 28.53
CA LYS A 5 -48.70 -25.36 28.70
C LYS A 5 -48.18 -24.95 27.32
N LYS A 6 -48.58 -23.76 26.87
CA LYS A 6 -48.03 -23.12 25.67
C LYS A 6 -46.60 -22.66 25.98
N ALA A 7 -45.62 -23.29 25.35
CA ALA A 7 -44.25 -22.77 25.28
C ALA A 7 -44.19 -21.66 24.22
N ILE A 8 -43.98 -20.42 24.65
CA ILE A 8 -43.65 -19.30 23.77
C ILE A 8 -42.16 -19.39 23.49
N ALA A 9 -41.82 -19.84 22.29
CA ALA A 9 -40.44 -19.72 21.77
C ALA A 9 -40.22 -18.29 21.31
N CYS A 10 -39.45 -17.53 22.11
CA CYS A 10 -38.93 -16.24 21.69
C CYS A 10 -37.83 -16.49 20.63
N LEU A 11 -38.17 -16.29 19.36
CA LEU A 11 -37.22 -16.26 18.25
C LEU A 11 -36.52 -14.91 18.30
N ILE A 12 -35.33 -14.86 18.92
CA ILE A 12 -34.45 -13.70 18.82
C ILE A 12 -33.84 -13.75 17.40
N ALA A 13 -34.42 -12.97 16.49
CA ALA A 13 -33.82 -12.68 15.21
C ALA A 13 -32.55 -11.84 15.48
N LEU A 14 -31.40 -12.49 15.44
CA LEU A 14 -30.11 -11.81 15.41
C LEU A 14 -30.02 -11.07 14.07
N VAL A 15 -30.41 -9.80 14.07
CA VAL A 15 -30.17 -8.91 12.94
C VAL A 15 -28.67 -8.63 12.95
N LEU A 16 -27.90 -9.37 12.17
CA LEU A 16 -26.55 -9.03 11.80
C LEU A 16 -26.66 -7.75 10.96
N PHE A 17 -26.51 -6.59 11.60
CA PHE A 17 -26.18 -5.38 10.87
C PHE A 17 -24.77 -5.63 10.28
N PRO A 18 -24.61 -5.61 8.95
CA PRO A 18 -23.27 -5.53 8.40
C PRO A 18 -22.66 -4.24 8.99
N ALA A 19 -21.56 -4.38 9.72
CA ALA A 19 -20.77 -3.23 10.11
C ALA A 19 -20.54 -2.44 8.82
N ALA A 20 -21.05 -1.22 8.76
CA ALA A 20 -20.78 -0.34 7.63
C ALA A 20 -19.27 -0.15 7.62
N ALA A 21 -18.60 -0.75 6.64
CA ALA A 21 -17.19 -0.55 6.43
C ALA A 21 -16.98 0.97 6.34
N SER A 22 -16.27 1.53 7.30
CA SER A 22 -15.93 2.95 7.31
C SER A 22 -15.13 3.22 6.04
N ALA A 23 -15.60 4.14 5.20
CA ALA A 23 -14.84 4.57 4.02
C ALA A 23 -13.42 4.94 4.46
N SER A 24 -12.42 4.37 3.79
CA SER A 24 -11.02 4.66 4.13
C SER A 24 -10.74 6.13 3.90
N ASN A 25 -10.07 6.78 4.84
CA ASN A 25 -9.64 8.17 4.69
C ASN A 25 -8.58 8.25 3.56
N PRO A 26 -8.66 9.21 2.63
CA PRO A 26 -7.64 9.42 1.59
C PRO A 26 -6.22 9.53 2.12
N GLU A 27 -6.02 10.16 3.29
CA GLU A 27 -4.72 10.25 3.97
C GLU A 27 -4.20 8.87 4.40
N GLU A 28 -5.07 7.97 4.88
CA GLU A 28 -4.70 6.60 5.23
C GLU A 28 -4.30 5.81 3.98
N ILE A 29 -5.04 5.98 2.87
CA ILE A 29 -4.71 5.35 1.60
C ILE A 29 -3.38 5.90 1.06
N ALA A 30 -3.17 7.22 1.12
CA ALA A 30 -1.93 7.85 0.67
C ALA A 30 -0.71 7.35 1.49
N ALA A 31 -0.85 7.26 2.81
CA ALA A 31 0.18 6.72 3.69
C ALA A 31 0.46 5.24 3.39
N TYR A 32 -0.59 4.42 3.26
CA TYR A 32 -0.50 3.01 2.92
C TYR A 32 0.23 2.76 1.59
N LEU A 33 -0.07 3.57 0.57
CA LEU A 33 0.59 3.50 -0.74
C LEU A 33 2.03 4.03 -0.66
N GLY A 34 2.28 5.11 0.09
CA GLY A 34 3.60 5.71 0.27
C GLY A 34 4.61 4.77 0.94
N GLU A 35 4.16 3.96 1.90
CA GLU A 35 5.01 2.95 2.57
C GLU A 35 5.42 1.79 1.64
N ARG A 36 4.63 1.50 0.60
CA ARG A 36 4.83 0.34 -0.30
C ARG A 36 5.36 0.71 -1.66
N ILE A 37 5.00 1.86 -2.11
CA ILE A 37 5.33 2.39 -3.42
C ILE A 37 6.13 3.64 -3.16
N GLY A 38 7.45 3.58 -3.21
CA GLY A 38 8.34 4.69 -2.92
C GLY A 38 7.90 5.99 -3.61
N GLU A 39 8.37 7.12 -3.08
CA GLU A 39 8.04 8.43 -3.62
C GLU A 39 8.51 8.59 -5.07
N TRP A 40 7.77 9.42 -5.81
CA TRP A 40 8.14 9.82 -7.17
C TRP A 40 9.47 10.61 -7.15
N ARG A 41 10.47 10.16 -7.91
CA ARG A 41 11.82 10.74 -7.88
C ARG A 41 12.06 11.71 -9.03
N GLY A 42 11.23 12.73 -9.15
CA GLY A 42 11.45 13.84 -10.09
C GLY A 42 11.05 13.54 -11.53
N SER A 43 11.23 14.53 -12.38
CA SER A 43 10.98 14.47 -13.82
C SER A 43 12.17 15.08 -14.57
N GLU A 44 12.29 14.75 -15.85
CA GLU A 44 13.24 15.35 -16.77
C GLU A 44 12.47 16.02 -17.91
N THR A 45 12.72 17.31 -18.14
CA THR A 45 12.09 18.04 -19.24
C THR A 45 12.82 17.72 -20.55
N VAL A 46 12.09 17.29 -21.56
CA VAL A 46 12.58 17.08 -22.92
C VAL A 46 12.13 18.24 -23.81
N ASP A 47 13.07 18.97 -24.37
CA ASP A 47 12.84 20.06 -25.34
C ASP A 47 13.68 19.82 -26.60
N ALA A 48 13.14 19.05 -27.54
CA ALA A 48 13.83 18.76 -28.80
C ALA A 48 13.61 19.83 -29.88
N GLY A 49 12.54 20.61 -29.78
CA GLY A 49 12.22 21.71 -30.70
C GLY A 49 11.97 21.31 -32.17
N ILE A 50 11.68 20.04 -32.44
CA ILE A 50 11.59 19.47 -33.79
C ILE A 50 10.16 19.07 -34.17
N ARG A 51 9.86 19.12 -35.49
CA ARG A 51 8.52 18.77 -36.01
C ARG A 51 8.36 17.26 -36.23
N VAL A 52 8.54 16.51 -35.14
CA VAL A 52 8.29 15.05 -35.10
C VAL A 52 7.16 14.78 -34.12
N ARG A 53 6.39 13.76 -34.36
CA ARG A 53 5.34 13.26 -33.47
C ARG A 53 5.58 11.80 -33.18
N LEU A 54 5.44 11.41 -31.93
CA LEU A 54 5.58 10.04 -31.48
C LEU A 54 4.23 9.53 -30.96
N PRO A 55 3.86 8.27 -31.25
CA PRO A 55 2.64 7.68 -30.72
C PRO A 55 2.70 7.56 -29.20
N VAL A 56 1.58 7.88 -28.53
CA VAL A 56 1.41 7.74 -27.08
C VAL A 56 0.39 6.66 -26.80
N TYR A 57 0.72 5.78 -25.88
CA TYR A 57 -0.08 4.64 -25.44
C TYR A 57 -0.47 4.81 -23.96
N ALA A 58 -1.58 4.22 -23.56
CA ALA A 58 -2.03 4.28 -22.17
C ALA A 58 -1.31 3.30 -21.25
N ALA A 59 -0.57 2.32 -21.77
CA ALA A 59 0.28 1.42 -21.01
C ALA A 59 1.57 1.13 -21.79
N PRO A 60 2.63 0.61 -21.15
CA PRO A 60 3.91 0.35 -21.82
C PRO A 60 3.83 -0.89 -22.72
N SER A 61 3.10 -0.77 -23.82
CA SER A 61 2.97 -1.78 -24.88
C SER A 61 2.38 -1.17 -26.16
N ARG A 62 2.82 -1.68 -27.32
CA ARG A 62 2.24 -1.30 -28.64
C ARG A 62 0.78 -1.75 -28.82
N ASP A 63 0.35 -2.78 -28.09
CA ASP A 63 -1.01 -3.30 -28.13
C ASP A 63 -1.95 -2.60 -27.15
N ALA A 64 -1.40 -1.69 -26.30
CA ALA A 64 -2.17 -0.95 -25.33
C ALA A 64 -3.19 0.01 -25.98
N TYR A 65 -4.14 0.46 -25.18
CA TYR A 65 -5.09 1.47 -25.58
C TYR A 65 -4.37 2.77 -26.02
N ARG A 66 -4.89 3.40 -27.07
CA ARG A 66 -4.45 4.72 -27.51
C ARG A 66 -5.63 5.66 -27.57
N GLY A 67 -5.55 6.74 -26.82
CA GLY A 67 -6.53 7.82 -26.86
C GLY A 67 -6.69 8.46 -28.23
N ALA A 68 -7.57 9.45 -28.37
CA ALA A 68 -7.86 10.16 -29.59
C ALA A 68 -8.25 9.21 -30.77
N ASN A 69 -9.06 8.19 -30.49
CA ASN A 69 -9.45 7.16 -31.48
C ASN A 69 -8.23 6.45 -32.10
N GLY A 70 -7.25 6.08 -31.30
CA GLY A 70 -6.03 5.41 -31.76
C GLY A 70 -4.96 6.35 -32.34
N LYS A 71 -5.10 7.67 -32.17
CA LYS A 71 -4.21 8.68 -32.77
C LYS A 71 -3.49 9.55 -31.75
N ALA A 72 -3.50 9.18 -30.45
CA ALA A 72 -2.78 9.95 -29.44
C ALA A 72 -1.29 10.02 -29.79
N GLU A 73 -0.74 11.23 -29.78
CA GLU A 73 0.64 11.54 -30.14
C GLU A 73 1.17 12.69 -29.29
N VAL A 74 2.45 12.64 -28.92
CA VAL A 74 3.19 13.77 -28.38
C VAL A 74 3.95 14.47 -29.52
N SER A 75 3.97 15.80 -29.50
CA SER A 75 4.74 16.62 -30.44
C SER A 75 6.08 16.95 -29.81
N LEU A 76 7.20 16.61 -30.48
CA LEU A 76 8.55 16.98 -30.02
C LEU A 76 8.90 18.45 -30.32
N LYS A 77 7.95 19.23 -30.85
CA LYS A 77 8.11 20.68 -31.04
C LYS A 77 7.95 21.44 -29.72
N GLU A 78 7.07 20.96 -28.87
CA GLU A 78 6.80 21.54 -27.56
C GLU A 78 7.50 20.72 -26.48
N PRO A 79 7.98 21.31 -25.38
CA PRO A 79 8.57 20.56 -24.28
C PRO A 79 7.53 19.67 -23.58
N PHE A 80 7.99 18.55 -23.03
CA PHE A 80 7.21 17.64 -22.22
C PHE A 80 8.06 17.05 -21.09
N GLU A 81 7.39 16.53 -20.07
CA GLU A 81 8.08 15.92 -18.91
C GLU A 81 8.16 14.41 -19.07
N VAL A 82 9.31 13.84 -18.76
CA VAL A 82 9.51 12.39 -18.62
C VAL A 82 9.58 12.07 -17.14
N TRP A 83 8.73 11.17 -16.70
CA TRP A 83 8.60 10.81 -15.30
C TRP A 83 9.39 9.57 -14.89
N GLY A 84 9.80 8.75 -15.84
CA GLY A 84 10.61 7.56 -15.60
C GLY A 84 10.46 6.52 -16.69
N THR A 85 11.18 5.42 -16.55
CA THR A 85 11.12 4.28 -17.46
C THR A 85 10.32 3.14 -16.88
N MET A 86 9.68 2.34 -17.74
CA MET A 86 9.03 1.08 -17.40
C MET A 86 9.33 0.01 -18.44
N ALA A 87 9.41 -1.25 -18.00
CA ALA A 87 9.52 -2.38 -18.91
C ALA A 87 8.18 -2.61 -19.65
N ASP A 88 8.26 -3.15 -20.87
CA ASP A 88 7.09 -3.56 -21.64
C ASP A 88 6.30 -4.66 -20.93
N ILE A 89 4.99 -4.48 -20.80
CA ILE A 89 4.10 -5.43 -20.12
C ILE A 89 3.88 -6.74 -20.90
N SER A 90 4.18 -6.76 -22.20
CA SER A 90 4.12 -7.99 -23.01
C SER A 90 5.39 -8.84 -22.91
N GLY A 91 6.43 -8.34 -22.24
CA GLY A 91 7.71 -9.04 -22.11
C GLY A 91 8.58 -8.97 -23.37
N SER A 92 8.36 -8.01 -24.26
CA SER A 92 9.16 -7.83 -25.49
C SER A 92 10.62 -7.42 -25.22
N GLY A 93 10.92 -6.93 -24.00
CA GLY A 93 12.23 -6.38 -23.64
C GLY A 93 12.40 -4.91 -24.00
N GLU A 94 11.40 -4.28 -24.60
CA GLU A 94 11.39 -2.84 -24.88
C GLU A 94 11.26 -2.03 -23.59
N THR A 95 11.85 -0.83 -23.58
CA THR A 95 11.70 0.13 -22.49
C THR A 95 10.80 1.28 -22.93
N TRP A 96 9.92 1.68 -22.04
CA TRP A 96 8.95 2.73 -22.24
C TRP A 96 9.21 3.91 -21.32
N LEU A 97 8.90 5.11 -21.77
CA LEU A 97 8.95 6.34 -21.00
C LEU A 97 7.54 6.74 -20.63
N LEU A 98 7.27 6.91 -19.34
CA LEU A 98 6.05 7.57 -18.89
C LEU A 98 6.26 9.07 -18.99
N ILE A 99 5.37 9.73 -19.74
CA ILE A 99 5.47 11.16 -20.03
C ILE A 99 4.22 11.92 -19.64
N GLU A 100 4.39 13.17 -19.25
CA GLU A 100 3.33 14.17 -19.24
C GLU A 100 3.55 15.15 -20.40
N TYR A 101 2.52 15.40 -21.19
CA TYR A 101 2.61 16.23 -22.37
C TYR A 101 1.34 17.05 -22.57
N SER A 102 1.48 18.21 -23.25
CA SER A 102 0.32 19.02 -23.66
C SER A 102 -0.19 18.59 -25.03
N THR A 103 -1.50 18.46 -25.15
CA THR A 103 -2.16 18.25 -26.43
C THR A 103 -2.19 19.56 -27.24
N HIS A 104 -2.57 19.49 -28.54
CA HIS A 104 -2.75 20.69 -29.36
C HIS A 104 -3.84 21.64 -28.80
N ALA A 105 -4.78 21.13 -28.01
CA ALA A 105 -5.81 21.92 -27.34
C ALA A 105 -5.30 22.57 -26.04
N GLY A 106 -4.03 22.35 -25.63
CA GLY A 106 -3.45 22.85 -24.39
C GLY A 106 -3.86 22.06 -23.14
N GLU A 107 -4.42 20.86 -23.32
CA GLU A 107 -4.76 19.97 -22.22
C GLU A 107 -3.58 19.07 -21.88
N ASN A 108 -3.28 18.87 -20.60
CA ASN A 108 -2.25 17.95 -20.16
C ASN A 108 -2.75 16.50 -20.19
N ARG A 109 -1.85 15.59 -20.51
CA ARG A 109 -2.09 14.15 -20.57
C ARG A 109 -0.85 13.40 -20.10
N VAL A 110 -1.08 12.23 -19.54
CA VAL A 110 -0.01 11.24 -19.28
C VAL A 110 -0.15 10.05 -20.22
N GLY A 111 0.97 9.38 -20.47
CA GLY A 111 0.98 8.18 -21.29
C GLY A 111 2.40 7.70 -21.56
N PHE A 112 2.53 6.67 -22.38
CA PHE A 112 3.79 5.97 -22.64
C PHE A 112 4.25 6.18 -24.08
N VAL A 113 5.56 6.43 -24.22
CA VAL A 113 6.28 6.49 -25.49
C VAL A 113 7.41 5.47 -25.46
N GLU A 114 7.67 4.77 -26.55
CA GLU A 114 8.84 3.90 -26.63
C GLU A 114 10.13 4.73 -26.48
N LYS A 115 11.03 4.28 -25.59
CA LYS A 115 12.31 4.96 -25.38
C LYS A 115 13.12 4.98 -26.66
N SER A 116 13.19 3.85 -27.39
CA SER A 116 13.91 3.73 -28.67
C SER A 116 13.39 4.68 -29.77
N ALA A 117 12.13 5.08 -29.71
CA ALA A 117 11.57 6.05 -30.65
C ALA A 117 11.97 7.50 -30.34
N LEU A 118 12.32 7.81 -29.09
CA LEU A 118 12.75 9.15 -28.66
C LEU A 118 14.27 9.33 -28.70
N GLU A 119 15.06 8.30 -28.46
CA GLU A 119 16.52 8.32 -28.41
C GLU A 119 17.22 9.02 -29.59
N PRO A 120 16.73 8.94 -30.85
CA PRO A 120 17.34 9.68 -31.97
C PRO A 120 17.27 11.21 -31.81
N PHE A 121 16.41 11.72 -30.95
CA PHE A 121 16.10 13.15 -30.84
C PHE A 121 16.49 13.76 -29.49
N ALA A 122 16.57 12.96 -28.45
CA ALA A 122 16.91 13.38 -27.10
C ALA A 122 17.61 12.26 -26.32
N SER A 123 18.57 12.63 -25.48
CA SER A 123 19.15 11.70 -24.51
C SER A 123 18.35 11.80 -23.22
N ILE A 124 17.91 10.67 -22.68
CA ILE A 124 17.13 10.57 -21.45
C ILE A 124 17.88 9.71 -20.45
N ASP A 125 18.21 10.30 -19.30
CA ASP A 125 18.90 9.61 -18.19
C ASP A 125 18.02 9.66 -16.94
N ILE A 126 16.88 8.99 -17.02
CA ILE A 126 15.93 8.90 -15.91
C ILE A 126 15.78 7.44 -15.44
N GLY A 127 15.62 7.26 -14.13
CA GLY A 127 15.51 5.95 -13.51
C GLY A 127 14.25 5.18 -13.86
N GLU A 128 14.27 3.89 -13.55
CA GLU A 128 13.11 3.01 -13.66
C GLU A 128 12.06 3.35 -12.60
N ILE A 129 10.80 3.28 -13.00
CA ILE A 129 9.66 3.39 -12.09
C ILE A 129 9.46 2.02 -11.45
N ASP A 130 9.68 1.94 -10.14
CA ASP A 130 9.33 0.76 -9.37
C ASP A 130 7.81 0.57 -9.41
N SER A 131 7.33 -0.34 -10.23
CA SER A 131 5.93 -0.71 -10.27
C SER A 131 5.66 -1.78 -9.22
N VAL A 132 4.71 -1.52 -8.34
CA VAL A 132 4.22 -2.51 -7.36
C VAL A 132 2.77 -2.81 -7.70
N SER A 133 2.47 -4.09 -7.95
CA SER A 133 1.09 -4.51 -8.13
C SER A 133 0.44 -4.70 -6.76
N LEU A 134 -0.45 -3.79 -6.40
CA LEU A 134 -1.22 -3.82 -5.17
C LEU A 134 -2.71 -3.74 -5.51
N THR A 135 -3.50 -4.72 -5.10
CA THR A 135 -4.94 -4.75 -5.39
C THR A 135 -5.71 -3.94 -4.35
N MET A 136 -6.58 -3.05 -4.82
CA MET A 136 -7.52 -2.29 -4.00
C MET A 136 -8.94 -2.37 -4.58
N THR A 137 -9.94 -2.19 -3.69
CA THR A 137 -11.35 -2.18 -4.11
C THR A 137 -11.81 -0.75 -4.39
N VAL A 138 -12.60 -0.58 -5.44
CA VAL A 138 -13.24 0.71 -5.78
C VAL A 138 -14.45 0.95 -4.88
N GLU A 139 -14.44 2.03 -4.11
CA GLU A 139 -15.46 2.32 -3.07
C GLU A 139 -16.79 2.82 -3.67
N ARG A 140 -16.73 3.51 -4.81
CA ARG A 140 -17.88 4.05 -5.55
C ARG A 140 -17.60 4.00 -7.04
N ASN A 141 -18.63 4.22 -7.88
CA ASN A 141 -18.37 4.33 -9.31
C ASN A 141 -17.39 5.48 -9.59
N ALA A 142 -16.20 5.13 -10.03
CA ALA A 142 -15.05 6.02 -10.16
C ALA A 142 -14.74 6.35 -11.62
N ALA A 143 -14.55 7.62 -11.93
CA ALA A 143 -14.03 8.03 -13.22
C ALA A 143 -12.51 7.85 -13.24
N VAL A 144 -11.97 7.35 -14.35
CA VAL A 144 -10.54 7.34 -14.64
C VAL A 144 -10.20 8.33 -15.73
N THR A 145 -9.00 8.91 -15.65
CA THR A 145 -8.52 9.98 -16.51
C THR A 145 -7.05 9.83 -16.87
N ASP A 146 -6.64 10.43 -17.98
CA ASP A 146 -5.23 10.60 -18.36
C ASP A 146 -4.70 12.02 -18.03
N ASP A 147 -5.48 12.83 -17.29
CA ASP A 147 -5.13 14.19 -16.92
C ASP A 147 -4.70 14.31 -15.46
N PRO A 148 -3.41 14.51 -15.17
CA PRO A 148 -2.90 14.60 -13.80
C PRO A 148 -3.34 15.87 -13.06
N HIS A 149 -3.78 16.89 -13.79
CA HIS A 149 -4.22 18.18 -13.20
C HIS A 149 -5.74 18.28 -13.02
N GLY A 150 -6.46 17.18 -13.28
CA GLY A 150 -7.85 17.05 -12.89
C GLY A 150 -8.86 17.84 -13.73
N SER A 151 -8.60 18.03 -15.02
CA SER A 151 -9.53 18.71 -15.96
C SER A 151 -10.89 18.03 -16.14
N MET A 152 -11.19 16.99 -15.37
CA MET A 152 -12.46 16.26 -15.40
C MET A 152 -12.72 15.43 -16.68
N ARG A 153 -11.73 15.25 -17.55
CA ARG A 153 -11.89 14.35 -18.67
C ARG A 153 -11.98 12.91 -18.17
N LYS A 154 -13.17 12.36 -18.33
CA LYS A 154 -13.41 10.96 -18.03
C LYS A 154 -13.13 10.12 -19.28
N ILE A 155 -12.21 9.17 -19.18
CA ILE A 155 -11.98 8.17 -20.22
C ILE A 155 -12.99 7.04 -20.09
N THR A 156 -13.11 6.47 -18.89
CA THR A 156 -14.09 5.43 -18.60
C THR A 156 -14.52 5.51 -17.14
N THR A 157 -15.40 4.61 -16.71
CA THR A 157 -15.83 4.48 -15.32
C THR A 157 -15.59 3.06 -14.85
N ILE A 158 -14.97 2.91 -13.69
CA ILE A 158 -14.85 1.64 -12.99
C ILE A 158 -15.97 1.57 -11.94
N ASN A 159 -16.66 0.45 -11.89
CA ASN A 159 -17.81 0.28 -11.01
C ASN A 159 -17.39 0.09 -9.55
N LYS A 160 -18.25 0.52 -8.62
CA LYS A 160 -18.13 0.21 -7.20
C LYS A 160 -17.97 -1.29 -6.98
N GLY A 161 -17.05 -1.68 -6.09
CA GLY A 161 -16.77 -3.05 -5.74
C GLY A 161 -15.83 -3.78 -6.69
N SER A 162 -15.43 -3.15 -7.83
CA SER A 162 -14.38 -3.71 -8.68
C SER A 162 -13.04 -3.67 -7.97
N GLU A 163 -12.20 -4.66 -8.24
CA GLU A 163 -10.79 -4.64 -7.86
C GLU A 163 -9.96 -3.98 -8.95
N VAL A 164 -8.98 -3.17 -8.56
CA VAL A 164 -8.01 -2.53 -9.43
C VAL A 164 -6.60 -2.75 -8.90
N SER A 165 -5.66 -2.97 -9.80
CA SER A 165 -4.24 -3.02 -9.44
C SER A 165 -3.66 -1.62 -9.46
N ILE A 166 -3.12 -1.18 -8.32
CA ILE A 166 -2.39 0.08 -8.22
C ILE A 166 -0.99 -0.17 -8.74
N VAL A 167 -0.60 0.58 -9.75
CA VAL A 167 0.75 0.53 -10.33
C VAL A 167 1.67 1.49 -9.57
N ARG A 168 1.17 2.68 -9.26
CA ARG A 168 1.90 3.72 -8.52
C ARG A 168 0.96 4.74 -7.90
N ARG A 169 1.41 5.39 -6.82
CA ARG A 169 0.84 6.63 -6.32
C ARG A 169 1.50 7.81 -7.06
N LEU A 170 0.72 8.74 -7.57
CA LEU A 170 1.25 9.95 -8.20
C LEU A 170 1.51 11.05 -7.15
N ASP A 171 0.48 11.33 -6.33
CA ASP A 171 0.49 12.32 -5.26
C ASP A 171 -0.55 11.97 -4.19
N ASP A 172 -0.93 12.92 -3.33
CA ASP A 172 -1.95 12.72 -2.29
C ASP A 172 -3.39 12.66 -2.83
N THR A 173 -3.58 12.85 -4.13
CA THR A 173 -4.90 12.85 -4.80
C THR A 173 -5.09 11.67 -5.72
N TRP A 174 -4.03 11.24 -6.43
CA TRP A 174 -4.11 10.34 -7.56
C TRP A 174 -3.25 9.09 -7.39
N ALA A 175 -3.83 7.95 -7.77
CA ALA A 175 -3.12 6.70 -8.02
C ALA A 175 -3.16 6.36 -9.52
N TYR A 176 -2.09 5.80 -10.01
CA TYR A 176 -2.00 5.19 -11.35
C TYR A 176 -2.44 3.73 -11.22
N ILE A 177 -3.49 3.36 -11.91
CA ILE A 177 -4.11 2.03 -11.84
C ILE A 177 -3.99 1.31 -13.17
N SER A 178 -3.88 -0.01 -13.11
CA SER A 178 -4.02 -0.87 -14.29
C SER A 178 -5.49 -1.21 -14.54
N THR A 179 -5.94 -1.05 -15.75
CA THR A 179 -7.31 -1.32 -16.20
C THR A 179 -7.32 -1.77 -17.66
N GLU A 180 -8.50 -2.02 -18.20
CA GLU A 180 -8.72 -2.27 -19.61
C GLU A 180 -9.72 -1.26 -20.20
N ILE A 181 -9.43 -0.79 -21.41
CA ILE A 181 -10.30 0.08 -22.19
C ILE A 181 -10.45 -0.54 -23.58
N ASP A 182 -11.67 -0.85 -23.97
CA ASP A 182 -11.99 -1.52 -25.25
C ASP A 182 -11.20 -2.84 -25.45
N GLY A 183 -11.00 -3.61 -24.36
CA GLY A 183 -10.26 -4.87 -24.37
C GLY A 183 -8.74 -4.73 -24.53
N LYS A 184 -8.21 -3.53 -24.31
CA LYS A 184 -6.77 -3.24 -24.35
C LYS A 184 -6.28 -2.73 -23.01
N ALA A 185 -5.06 -3.12 -22.65
CA ALA A 185 -4.41 -2.65 -21.44
C ALA A 185 -4.29 -1.12 -21.42
N ALA A 186 -4.57 -0.53 -20.26
CA ALA A 186 -4.42 0.89 -20.00
C ALA A 186 -4.00 1.13 -18.57
N TYR A 187 -3.12 2.09 -18.34
CA TYR A 187 -2.80 2.63 -17.04
C TYR A 187 -3.36 4.05 -16.97
N GLU A 188 -4.22 4.29 -15.99
CA GLU A 188 -4.99 5.52 -15.90
C GLU A 188 -5.01 6.04 -14.47
N LEU A 189 -5.29 7.32 -14.31
CA LEU A 189 -5.36 7.96 -13.01
C LEU A 189 -6.75 7.79 -12.37
N MET A 190 -6.78 7.37 -11.12
CA MET A 190 -7.96 7.30 -10.26
C MET A 190 -7.70 8.08 -8.98
N LYS A 191 -8.74 8.76 -8.45
CA LYS A 191 -8.61 9.46 -7.17
C LYS A 191 -8.46 8.48 -6.02
N LEU A 192 -7.58 8.77 -5.07
CA LEU A 192 -7.43 8.00 -3.84
C LEU A 192 -8.75 7.93 -3.06
N THR A 193 -9.57 9.00 -3.11
CA THR A 193 -10.90 9.03 -2.48
C THR A 193 -11.91 8.03 -3.05
N ASP A 194 -11.63 7.43 -4.22
CA ASP A 194 -12.47 6.45 -4.86
C ASP A 194 -12.06 5.01 -4.55
N LEU A 195 -10.95 4.84 -3.82
CA LEU A 195 -10.40 3.55 -3.42
C LEU A 195 -10.77 3.22 -1.97
N ARG A 196 -10.83 1.94 -1.66
CA ARG A 196 -11.00 1.40 -0.32
C ARG A 196 -9.90 0.40 -0.04
N MET A 197 -9.28 0.53 1.12
CA MET A 197 -8.38 -0.51 1.62
C MET A 197 -9.20 -1.76 1.95
N PRO A 198 -8.75 -2.96 1.55
CA PRO A 198 -9.34 -4.20 2.04
C PRO A 198 -9.28 -4.24 3.57
N GLU A 199 -10.35 -4.69 4.23
CA GLU A 199 -10.37 -4.78 5.71
C GLU A 199 -9.27 -5.70 6.25
N GLU A 200 -8.95 -6.77 5.51
CA GLU A 200 -7.86 -7.68 5.81
C GLU A 200 -6.48 -7.00 5.70
N THR A 201 -6.33 -6.00 4.85
CA THR A 201 -5.06 -5.35 4.55
C THR A 201 -4.56 -4.44 5.67
N LYS A 202 -5.42 -3.94 6.55
CA LYS A 202 -4.97 -3.08 7.67
C LYS A 202 -4.13 -3.87 8.66
N SER A 203 -4.55 -5.08 8.99
CA SER A 203 -3.78 -5.97 9.87
C SER A 203 -2.52 -6.51 9.18
N GLU A 204 -2.61 -6.87 7.89
CA GLU A 204 -1.44 -7.28 7.11
C GLU A 204 -0.45 -6.14 6.92
N ALA A 205 -0.91 -4.94 6.60
CA ALA A 205 -0.08 -3.75 6.52
C ALA A 205 0.64 -3.46 7.84
N PHE A 206 -0.08 -3.59 8.95
CA PHE A 206 0.50 -3.45 10.27
C PHE A 206 1.55 -4.53 10.53
N MET A 207 1.28 -5.80 10.17
CA MET A 207 2.22 -6.90 10.30
C MET A 207 3.48 -6.71 9.43
N GLN A 208 3.33 -6.27 8.20
CA GLN A 208 4.48 -5.95 7.31
C GLN A 208 5.35 -4.84 7.92
N ARG A 209 4.73 -3.79 8.42
CA ARG A 209 5.43 -2.71 9.10
C ARG A 209 6.08 -3.16 10.41
N LEU A 210 5.45 -4.10 11.13
CA LEU A 210 5.97 -4.67 12.37
C LEU A 210 7.14 -5.63 12.12
N ALA A 211 7.22 -6.25 10.94
CA ALA A 211 8.26 -7.21 10.61
C ALA A 211 9.68 -6.64 10.83
N GLY A 212 10.53 -7.40 11.49
CA GLY A 212 11.90 -7.02 11.81
C GLY A 212 12.28 -7.25 13.27
N VAL A 213 13.42 -6.70 13.66
CA VAL A 213 13.98 -6.80 15.01
C VAL A 213 13.54 -5.58 15.82
N TRP A 214 13.11 -5.81 17.06
CA TRP A 214 12.69 -4.77 17.99
C TRP A 214 13.39 -4.98 19.32
N LEU A 215 14.07 -3.94 19.83
CA LEU A 215 14.87 -3.96 21.05
C LEU A 215 14.15 -3.20 22.15
N PHE A 216 14.17 -3.74 23.36
CA PHE A 216 13.58 -3.10 24.52
C PHE A 216 14.20 -1.70 24.76
N ALA A 217 13.35 -0.70 24.96
CA ALA A 217 13.74 0.70 25.11
C ALA A 217 13.19 1.35 26.40
N GLY A 218 12.56 0.58 27.28
CA GLY A 218 12.07 1.02 28.58
C GLY A 218 10.59 0.71 28.84
N GLY A 219 10.19 0.82 30.10
CA GLY A 219 8.83 0.50 30.57
C GLY A 219 8.78 -0.80 31.38
N GLY A 220 7.61 -1.40 31.54
CA GLY A 220 7.35 -2.60 32.33
C GLY A 220 7.50 -3.92 31.59
N GLY A 221 8.45 -4.05 30.68
CA GLY A 221 8.68 -5.28 29.88
C GLY A 221 9.69 -6.22 30.54
N THR A 222 9.56 -7.52 30.27
CA THR A 222 10.49 -8.57 30.69
C THR A 222 11.33 -9.13 29.55
N GLU A 223 11.01 -8.79 28.30
CA GLU A 223 11.66 -9.29 27.10
C GLU A 223 12.72 -8.29 26.63
N GLY A 224 13.95 -8.75 26.39
CA GLY A 224 15.05 -7.91 25.89
C GLY A 224 14.83 -7.47 24.44
N GLY A 225 14.08 -8.24 23.67
CA GLY A 225 13.74 -7.92 22.30
C GLY A 225 12.75 -8.90 21.68
N MET A 226 12.33 -8.58 20.46
CA MET A 226 11.39 -9.40 19.69
C MET A 226 11.77 -9.37 18.22
N ILE A 227 11.53 -10.49 17.54
CA ILE A 227 11.66 -10.58 16.09
C ILE A 227 10.30 -10.99 15.53
N PHE A 228 9.75 -10.18 14.66
CA PHE A 228 8.50 -10.44 13.93
C PHE A 228 8.83 -10.77 12.48
N GLY A 229 8.44 -11.95 11.99
CA GLY A 229 8.53 -12.31 10.59
C GLY A 229 7.33 -11.75 9.80
N ALA A 230 7.55 -11.36 8.56
CA ALA A 230 6.45 -10.94 7.66
C ALA A 230 5.45 -12.09 7.37
N ASP A 231 5.86 -13.32 7.60
CA ASP A 231 5.05 -14.55 7.48
C ASP A 231 4.22 -14.88 8.74
N GLY A 232 4.22 -13.99 9.74
CA GLY A 232 3.54 -14.22 11.03
C GLY A 232 4.36 -15.05 12.02
N SER A 233 5.64 -15.35 11.74
CA SER A 233 6.53 -15.97 12.72
C SER A 233 6.95 -14.97 13.80
N TYR A 234 7.19 -15.46 15.02
CA TYR A 234 7.57 -14.68 16.18
C TYR A 234 8.73 -15.35 16.94
N VAL A 235 9.69 -14.53 17.38
CA VAL A 235 10.75 -14.96 18.27
C VAL A 235 10.91 -13.91 19.39
N GLY A 236 10.74 -14.33 20.65
CA GLY A 236 11.10 -13.55 21.81
C GLY A 236 12.58 -13.69 22.12
N CYS A 237 13.22 -12.64 22.57
CA CYS A 237 14.65 -12.59 22.83
C CYS A 237 14.93 -12.04 24.23
N ASP A 238 15.89 -12.65 24.96
CA ASP A 238 16.44 -12.10 26.19
C ASP A 238 17.58 -11.12 25.87
N ALA A 239 17.79 -10.16 26.76
CA ALA A 239 18.94 -9.29 26.72
C ALA A 239 20.22 -10.07 27.07
N LEU A 240 21.33 -9.81 26.35
CA LEU A 240 22.63 -10.42 26.63
C LEU A 240 23.44 -9.68 27.70
N ASP A 241 23.13 -8.40 27.92
CA ASP A 241 23.79 -7.56 28.92
C ASP A 241 22.80 -7.09 29.98
N GLU A 242 23.27 -7.01 31.24
CA GLU A 242 22.44 -6.63 32.38
C GLU A 242 22.20 -5.13 32.52
N GLU A 243 22.80 -4.30 31.67
CA GLU A 243 22.62 -2.85 31.68
C GLU A 243 21.45 -2.45 30.78
N ASN A 244 20.30 -2.24 31.33
CA ASN A 244 19.00 -1.88 30.78
C ASN A 244 18.91 -0.58 29.92
N VAL A 245 19.90 -0.25 29.12
CA VAL A 245 19.90 0.92 28.26
C VAL A 245 20.20 0.47 26.83
N PRO A 246 19.36 0.86 25.88
CA PRO A 246 18.83 0.04 24.82
C PRO A 246 19.77 -1.12 24.49
N THR A 247 19.40 -2.32 24.91
CA THR A 247 20.20 -3.53 24.71
C THR A 247 20.63 -3.62 23.28
N THR A 248 21.94 -3.56 23.05
CA THR A 248 22.52 -3.68 21.71
C THR A 248 22.53 -5.12 21.22
N LEU A 249 22.39 -6.10 22.13
CA LEU A 249 22.48 -7.52 21.81
C LEU A 249 21.37 -8.31 22.50
N VAL A 250 20.71 -9.18 21.74
CA VAL A 250 19.65 -10.07 22.21
C VAL A 250 19.85 -11.49 21.70
N THR A 251 19.45 -12.49 22.47
CA THR A 251 19.51 -13.90 22.11
C THR A 251 18.09 -14.47 22.01
N PRO A 252 17.75 -15.24 20.95
CA PRO A 252 16.46 -15.90 20.82
C PRO A 252 16.20 -16.88 21.97
N THR A 253 15.02 -16.82 22.59
CA THR A 253 14.64 -17.68 23.72
C THR A 253 13.31 -18.37 23.54
N GLN A 254 12.38 -17.76 22.84
CA GLN A 254 11.04 -18.29 22.60
C GLN A 254 10.65 -18.11 21.14
N SER A 255 9.99 -19.11 20.57
CA SER A 255 9.47 -19.03 19.22
C SER A 255 7.97 -19.31 19.19
N GLY A 256 7.31 -18.85 18.13
CA GLY A 256 5.88 -19.03 17.94
C GLY A 256 5.38 -18.34 16.70
N SER A 257 4.10 -18.01 16.72
CA SER A 257 3.46 -17.20 15.69
C SER A 257 2.78 -15.98 16.28
N TYR A 258 2.53 -15.00 15.44
CA TYR A 258 1.75 -13.83 15.84
C TYR A 258 0.74 -13.44 14.76
N GLU A 259 -0.30 -12.76 15.20
CA GLU A 259 -1.25 -12.05 14.37
C GLU A 259 -1.57 -10.68 14.97
N VAL A 260 -1.96 -9.74 14.14
CA VAL A 260 -2.46 -8.44 14.58
C VAL A 260 -3.92 -8.33 14.14
N ILE A 261 -4.79 -7.97 15.07
CA ILE A 261 -6.19 -7.72 14.76
C ILE A 261 -6.55 -6.27 15.04
N GLU A 262 -7.39 -5.68 14.19
CA GLU A 262 -7.96 -4.36 14.42
C GLU A 262 -9.21 -4.49 15.27
N ASN A 263 -9.26 -3.78 16.39
CA ASN A 263 -10.44 -3.75 17.25
C ASN A 263 -11.50 -2.82 16.65
N PRO A 264 -12.79 -3.22 16.63
CA PRO A 264 -13.86 -2.35 16.18
C PRO A 264 -13.91 -1.04 16.97
N VAL A 265 -14.10 0.07 16.28
CA VAL A 265 -14.18 1.42 16.88
C VAL A 265 -15.29 1.47 17.95
N GLY A 266 -14.96 1.98 19.13
CA GLY A 266 -15.88 2.07 20.26
C GLY A 266 -16.12 0.77 21.01
N SER A 267 -15.47 -0.35 20.62
CA SER A 267 -15.58 -1.64 21.30
C SER A 267 -14.91 -1.62 22.68
N GLU A 268 -15.32 -2.52 23.58
CA GLU A 268 -14.64 -2.71 24.87
C GLU A 268 -13.18 -3.16 24.68
N ARG A 269 -12.88 -3.91 23.59
CA ARG A 269 -11.51 -4.33 23.28
C ARG A 269 -10.64 -3.14 22.88
N GLU A 270 -11.15 -2.22 22.06
CA GLU A 270 -10.42 -1.00 21.70
C GLU A 270 -10.10 -0.15 22.94
N LYS A 271 -11.03 -0.04 23.90
CA LYS A 271 -10.79 0.68 25.15
C LYS A 271 -9.71 0.03 26.01
N LEU A 272 -9.62 -1.30 25.99
CA LEU A 272 -8.66 -2.06 26.80
C LEU A 272 -7.28 -2.20 26.15
N CYS A 273 -7.24 -2.45 24.85
CA CYS A 273 -6.03 -2.81 24.11
C CYS A 273 -5.61 -1.77 23.07
N GLY A 274 -6.43 -0.73 22.85
CA GLY A 274 -6.23 0.23 21.76
C GLY A 274 -6.72 -0.31 20.41
N ARG A 275 -6.42 0.44 19.35
CA ARG A 275 -6.90 0.16 17.98
C ARG A 275 -6.44 -1.20 17.44
N TYR A 276 -5.23 -1.62 17.77
CA TYR A 276 -4.65 -2.89 17.33
C TYR A 276 -4.28 -3.77 18.51
N GLU A 277 -4.57 -5.05 18.38
CA GLU A 277 -4.20 -6.08 19.36
C GLU A 277 -3.24 -7.06 18.72
N LEU A 278 -2.07 -7.24 19.37
CA LEU A 278 -1.06 -8.25 19.05
C LEU A 278 -1.40 -9.54 19.79
N ILE A 279 -1.61 -10.62 19.06
CA ILE A 279 -1.82 -11.95 19.61
C ILE A 279 -0.61 -12.79 19.28
N ARG A 280 0.13 -13.22 20.32
CA ARG A 280 1.29 -14.11 20.19
C ARG A 280 0.94 -15.50 20.71
N ARG A 281 1.27 -16.52 19.92
CA ARG A 281 1.05 -17.93 20.25
C ARG A 281 2.40 -18.62 20.33
N PHE A 282 2.80 -19.01 21.53
CA PHE A 282 4.08 -19.65 21.76
C PHE A 282 4.03 -21.16 21.49
N ALA A 283 5.19 -21.77 21.26
CA ALA A 283 5.31 -23.20 20.97
C ALA A 283 4.83 -24.11 22.12
N ASP A 284 4.82 -23.60 23.37
CA ASP A 284 4.29 -24.29 24.54
C ASP A 284 2.77 -24.22 24.68
N GLY A 285 2.08 -23.57 23.74
CA GLY A 285 0.63 -23.38 23.73
C GLY A 285 0.16 -22.12 24.48
N THR A 286 1.07 -21.37 25.11
CA THR A 286 0.73 -20.08 25.75
C THR A 286 0.27 -19.07 24.71
N ILE A 287 -0.77 -18.30 25.05
CA ILE A 287 -1.30 -17.20 24.21
C ILE A 287 -1.23 -15.90 25.00
N CYS A 288 -0.51 -14.93 24.47
CA CYS A 288 -0.45 -13.57 24.99
C CYS A 288 -1.21 -12.61 24.07
N ARG A 289 -1.98 -11.70 24.69
CA ARG A 289 -2.74 -10.66 23.99
C ARG A 289 -2.38 -9.31 24.56
N ASN A 290 -1.92 -8.41 23.70
CA ASN A 290 -1.40 -7.10 24.11
C ASN A 290 -1.92 -6.04 23.15
N GLY A 291 -2.17 -4.83 23.65
CA GLY A 291 -2.33 -3.68 22.77
C GLY A 291 -1.01 -3.36 22.09
N ILE A 292 -1.04 -2.96 20.83
CA ILE A 292 0.15 -2.54 20.09
C ILE A 292 -0.12 -1.29 19.29
N ALA A 293 0.84 -0.36 19.31
CA ALA A 293 0.79 0.87 18.53
C ALA A 293 2.18 1.28 18.06
N PHE A 294 2.25 1.85 16.85
CA PHE A 294 3.42 2.61 16.44
C PHE A 294 3.36 4.01 17.05
N TYR A 295 4.43 4.40 17.69
CA TYR A 295 4.61 5.76 18.25
C TYR A 295 5.32 6.67 17.26
N GLU A 296 6.28 6.08 16.56
CA GLU A 296 7.08 6.65 15.50
C GLU A 296 7.43 5.52 14.52
N GLU A 297 8.01 5.82 13.37
CA GLU A 297 8.38 4.82 12.37
C GLU A 297 9.25 3.68 12.96
N ASN A 298 10.16 4.05 13.87
CA ASN A 298 11.12 3.14 14.49
C ASN A 298 10.84 2.85 15.97
N ARG A 299 9.63 3.13 16.45
CA ARG A 299 9.28 2.92 17.85
C ARG A 299 7.87 2.38 18.00
N ILE A 300 7.75 1.24 18.70
CA ILE A 300 6.44 0.65 19.04
C ILE A 300 6.24 0.67 20.56
N HIS A 301 4.97 0.68 20.96
CA HIS A 301 4.52 0.45 22.31
C HIS A 301 3.66 -0.81 22.36
N ILE A 302 3.98 -1.72 23.27
CA ILE A 302 3.19 -2.93 23.54
C ILE A 302 2.66 -2.81 24.97
N ALA A 303 1.32 -2.74 25.09
CA ALA A 303 0.61 -2.54 26.34
C ALA A 303 0.08 -3.86 26.91
N SER A 304 0.21 -4.05 28.23
CA SER A 304 -0.38 -5.16 28.97
C SER A 304 -1.16 -4.59 30.16
N GLY A 305 -2.46 -4.39 29.98
CA GLY A 305 -3.30 -3.67 30.95
C GLY A 305 -2.83 -2.22 31.13
N GLU A 306 -2.58 -1.82 32.41
CA GLU A 306 -2.09 -0.47 32.76
C GLU A 306 -0.57 -0.31 32.58
N SER A 307 0.17 -1.40 32.29
CA SER A 307 1.60 -1.38 32.04
C SER A 307 1.90 -1.55 30.55
N GLY A 308 3.09 -1.14 30.14
CA GLY A 308 3.53 -1.31 28.76
C GLY A 308 5.03 -1.09 28.62
N ALA A 309 5.54 -1.59 27.50
CA ALA A 309 6.95 -1.49 27.15
C ALA A 309 7.13 -0.82 25.80
N PHE A 310 8.17 -0.03 25.68
CA PHE A 310 8.60 0.56 24.42
C PHE A 310 9.73 -0.26 23.82
N TYR A 311 9.69 -0.40 22.50
CA TYR A 311 10.71 -1.06 21.71
C TYR A 311 11.11 -0.17 20.54
N ILE A 312 12.39 -0.18 20.22
CA ILE A 312 12.95 0.53 19.04
C ILE A 312 13.37 -0.48 17.98
N ARG A 313 13.35 -0.06 16.73
CA ARG A 313 13.75 -0.92 15.60
C ARG A 313 15.25 -1.19 15.66
N GLY A 314 15.60 -2.46 15.65
CA GLY A 314 16.96 -2.97 15.55
C GLY A 314 17.28 -3.50 14.15
N THR A 315 18.48 -4.06 14.02
CA THR A 315 18.94 -4.76 12.80
C THR A 315 19.26 -6.21 13.15
N LYS A 316 19.52 -7.04 12.15
CA LYS A 316 19.94 -8.43 12.33
C LYS A 316 21.25 -8.56 13.13
N ASP A 317 22.10 -7.54 13.09
CA ASP A 317 23.39 -7.54 13.82
C ASP A 317 23.22 -7.46 15.34
N HIS A 318 22.02 -7.07 15.82
CA HIS A 318 21.68 -7.08 17.26
C HIS A 318 21.24 -8.46 17.76
N VAL A 319 21.05 -9.43 16.86
CA VAL A 319 20.63 -10.79 17.23
C VAL A 319 21.84 -11.71 17.23
N GLN A 320 22.16 -12.30 18.39
CA GLN A 320 23.22 -13.27 18.53
C GLN A 320 22.65 -14.62 18.94
N GLU A 321 23.10 -15.70 18.29
CA GLU A 321 22.84 -17.05 18.79
C GLU A 321 23.64 -17.27 20.10
N LYS A 322 23.00 -17.90 21.06
CA LYS A 322 23.66 -18.28 22.31
C LYS A 322 24.79 -19.25 21.94
N PRO A 323 26.04 -19.01 22.41
CA PRO A 323 27.15 -19.88 22.11
C PRO A 323 26.95 -21.30 22.67
#